data_6041c3a2f009a67637d4de881defdfa2
#
_entry.id   6041c3a2f009a67637d4de881defdfa2
#
_cell.length_a   1.000
_cell.length_b   1.000
_cell.length_c   1.000
_cell.angle_alpha   90.00
_cell.angle_beta   90.00
_cell.angle_gamma   90.00
#
_symmetry.space_group_name_H-M   'P 1'
#
loop_
_entity.id
_entity.type
_entity.pdbx_description
1 polymer ?
#
loop_
_entity_poly.entity_id
_entity_poly.type
_entity_poly.pdbx_seq_one_letter_code
_entity_poly.pdbx_strand_id
1 'polypeptide(L)'
;MNVVHIVRQYAPSVGGMEDVVQNIARQQREHHDQRPHIITLNRLFKNSTELLDREAVVNGVGVIRLPFRGTSRYPLCPQVLQHVAEADVIHVHGIDFFFDYMAFTKPFHRRPLVASTHGGFFHTTFASSLKKIYFNSVTRASSMIYDKIVATSENDGEIFKKIVKPSTLTVIENGVNVEKYSNQSSAVPTRTLIYFGRWSANKGLLETLALFQELVARRCGWKLIIAGREYDHTADEFRRWVTRHNLTDSVQIVPNPSEFELAELIGQASYFICLSRHEGFGIAPIEAMSAGLTPLLSDIPPFRHLVTQSKMGVLFSAEKLNDSVDALLQLHATDLADYALRRTQAQQFAERYNWRRIADRYAEIYTALAIRKSP
;
A
#
# COMPACT_ATOMS: atom_id res chain seq x y z
N MET A 1 -13.95 -23.73 -1.07
CA MET A 1 -12.63 -23.81 -1.72
C MET A 1 -11.55 -23.45 -0.69
N ASN A 2 -10.52 -24.29 -0.56
CA ASN A 2 -9.41 -24.05 0.38
C ASN A 2 -8.29 -23.28 -0.29
N VAL A 3 -8.01 -22.05 0.16
CA VAL A 3 -6.92 -21.21 -0.35
C VAL A 3 -5.83 -21.11 0.71
N VAL A 4 -4.62 -21.56 0.39
CA VAL A 4 -3.47 -21.48 1.28
C VAL A 4 -2.59 -20.30 0.89
N HIS A 5 -2.51 -19.31 1.78
CA HIS A 5 -1.62 -18.16 1.66
C HIS A 5 -0.28 -18.46 2.33
N ILE A 6 0.80 -18.29 1.60
CA ILE A 6 2.16 -18.47 2.13
C ILE A 6 2.85 -17.12 2.16
N VAL A 7 3.26 -16.69 3.36
CA VAL A 7 3.92 -15.40 3.59
C VAL A 7 5.01 -15.54 4.63
N ARG A 8 6.15 -14.87 4.43
CA ARG A 8 7.30 -15.01 5.35
C ARG A 8 7.11 -14.40 6.72
N GLN A 9 6.27 -13.38 6.86
CA GLN A 9 5.88 -12.77 8.14
C GLN A 9 4.38 -12.53 8.15
N TYR A 10 3.78 -12.75 9.32
CA TYR A 10 2.36 -12.46 9.56
C TYR A 10 2.16 -12.11 11.03
N ALA A 11 0.96 -11.72 11.43
CA ALA A 11 0.68 -11.31 12.80
C ALA A 11 1.40 -12.18 13.86
N PRO A 12 2.03 -11.56 14.87
CA PRO A 12 1.96 -10.16 15.30
C PRO A 12 2.87 -9.18 14.53
N SER A 13 3.59 -9.62 13.47
CA SER A 13 4.30 -8.71 12.57
C SER A 13 3.31 -7.79 11.86
N VAL A 14 3.67 -6.51 11.76
CA VAL A 14 2.89 -5.47 11.09
C VAL A 14 3.68 -4.89 9.94
N GLY A 15 3.14 -4.98 8.73
CA GLY A 15 3.73 -4.46 7.51
C GLY A 15 2.76 -4.51 6.34
N GLY A 16 3.13 -3.90 5.22
CA GLY A 16 2.23 -3.79 4.06
C GLY A 16 1.84 -5.14 3.45
N MET A 17 2.74 -6.14 3.46
CA MET A 17 2.46 -7.47 2.94
C MET A 17 1.51 -8.24 3.87
N GLU A 18 1.75 -8.17 5.18
CA GLU A 18 0.92 -8.76 6.22
C GLU A 18 -0.51 -8.21 6.15
N ASP A 19 -0.64 -6.89 5.97
CA ASP A 19 -1.91 -6.19 5.83
C ASP A 19 -2.68 -6.67 4.58
N VAL A 20 -2.01 -6.82 3.45
CA VAL A 20 -2.63 -7.32 2.21
C VAL A 20 -3.15 -8.75 2.42
N VAL A 21 -2.32 -9.65 2.97
CA VAL A 21 -2.72 -11.04 3.24
C VAL A 21 -3.92 -11.09 4.17
N GLN A 22 -3.90 -10.30 5.25
CA GLN A 22 -4.98 -10.24 6.23
C GLN A 22 -6.29 -9.78 5.60
N ASN A 23 -6.26 -8.72 4.79
CA ASN A 23 -7.46 -8.19 4.18
C ASN A 23 -8.03 -9.15 3.11
N ILE A 24 -7.18 -9.74 2.25
CA ILE A 24 -7.63 -10.74 1.28
C ILE A 24 -8.26 -11.93 2.01
N ALA A 25 -7.60 -12.51 3.02
CA ALA A 25 -8.12 -13.65 3.76
C ALA A 25 -9.43 -13.34 4.51
N ARG A 26 -9.57 -12.13 5.07
CA ARG A 26 -10.80 -11.67 5.68
C ARG A 26 -11.95 -11.63 4.66
N GLN A 27 -11.75 -11.00 3.50
CA GLN A 27 -12.77 -10.89 2.45
C GLN A 27 -13.15 -12.25 1.88
N GLN A 28 -12.19 -13.16 1.70
CA GLN A 28 -12.45 -14.54 1.27
C GLN A 28 -13.42 -15.27 2.20
N ARG A 29 -13.20 -15.14 3.50
CA ARG A 29 -14.05 -15.77 4.51
C ARG A 29 -15.44 -15.13 4.59
N GLU A 30 -15.51 -13.80 4.52
CA GLU A 30 -16.74 -13.04 4.76
C GLU A 30 -17.67 -12.99 3.54
N HIS A 31 -17.11 -13.05 2.32
CA HIS A 31 -17.85 -12.75 1.10
C HIS A 31 -17.74 -13.79 -0.03
N HIS A 32 -16.82 -14.77 0.05
CA HIS A 32 -16.54 -15.64 -1.10
C HIS A 32 -16.70 -17.14 -0.84
N ASP A 33 -17.24 -17.57 0.29
CA ASP A 33 -17.30 -18.99 0.69
C ASP A 33 -15.96 -19.72 0.46
N GLN A 34 -14.85 -19.02 0.70
CA GLN A 34 -13.50 -19.55 0.64
C GLN A 34 -12.99 -19.78 2.06
N ARG A 35 -12.16 -20.80 2.21
CA ARG A 35 -11.53 -21.15 3.48
C ARG A 35 -10.05 -20.80 3.42
N PRO A 36 -9.67 -19.56 3.79
CA PRO A 36 -8.27 -19.15 3.80
C PRO A 36 -7.53 -19.81 4.98
N HIS A 37 -6.32 -20.28 4.72
CA HIS A 37 -5.33 -20.68 5.70
C HIS A 37 -4.02 -19.96 5.44
N ILE A 38 -3.34 -19.55 6.49
CA ILE A 38 -2.07 -18.82 6.37
C ILE A 38 -0.94 -19.69 6.90
N ILE A 39 0.10 -19.84 6.08
CA ILE A 39 1.37 -20.46 6.47
C ILE A 39 2.41 -19.36 6.54
N THR A 40 3.11 -19.26 7.67
CA THR A 40 4.14 -18.26 7.90
C THR A 40 5.30 -18.81 8.72
N LEU A 41 6.29 -17.99 9.04
CA LEU A 41 7.44 -18.38 9.84
C LEU A 41 7.17 -18.15 11.33
N ASN A 42 7.83 -18.97 12.18
CA ASN A 42 7.61 -18.99 13.62
C ASN A 42 8.46 -18.00 14.43
N ARG A 43 9.17 -17.06 13.75
CA ARG A 43 9.97 -16.01 14.41
C ARG A 43 9.81 -14.69 13.67
N LEU A 44 9.77 -13.61 14.43
CA LEU A 44 9.76 -12.26 13.88
C LEU A 44 11.19 -11.86 13.45
N PHE A 45 11.33 -11.23 12.28
CA PHE A 45 12.64 -10.79 11.81
C PHE A 45 13.26 -9.68 12.66
N LYS A 46 12.43 -8.86 13.35
CA LYS A 46 12.88 -7.81 14.26
C LYS A 46 13.22 -8.33 15.67
N ASN A 47 12.60 -9.43 16.08
CA ASN A 47 12.86 -10.10 17.37
C ASN A 47 12.99 -11.61 17.11
N SER A 48 14.15 -12.03 16.63
CA SER A 48 14.38 -13.42 16.20
C SER A 48 14.58 -14.42 17.35
N THR A 49 14.65 -13.95 18.59
CA THR A 49 14.83 -14.80 19.77
C THR A 49 13.51 -15.39 20.29
N GLU A 50 12.39 -14.70 20.00
CA GLU A 50 11.07 -15.12 20.43
C GLU A 50 10.48 -16.11 19.43
N LEU A 51 10.06 -17.27 19.93
CA LEU A 51 9.32 -18.27 19.17
C LEU A 51 7.83 -18.02 19.33
N LEU A 52 7.15 -17.94 18.21
CA LEU A 52 5.69 -17.85 18.18
C LEU A 52 5.06 -19.26 18.20
N ASP A 53 3.88 -19.38 18.77
CA ASP A 53 3.11 -20.62 18.79
C ASP A 53 2.90 -21.15 17.37
N ARG A 54 3.01 -22.49 17.25
CA ARG A 54 2.90 -23.16 15.96
C ARG A 54 1.58 -22.92 15.26
N GLU A 55 0.50 -22.89 16.01
CA GLU A 55 -0.86 -22.71 15.52
C GLU A 55 -1.52 -21.55 16.23
N ALA A 56 -2.27 -20.75 15.50
CA ALA A 56 -3.06 -19.65 16.03
C ALA A 56 -4.28 -19.40 15.16
N VAL A 57 -5.23 -18.67 15.70
CA VAL A 57 -6.33 -18.08 14.93
C VAL A 57 -6.19 -16.57 15.01
N VAL A 58 -6.04 -15.92 13.87
CA VAL A 58 -5.91 -14.45 13.77
C VAL A 58 -7.07 -13.94 12.95
N ASN A 59 -7.90 -13.10 13.54
CA ASN A 59 -9.11 -12.54 12.91
C ASN A 59 -10.02 -13.62 12.29
N GLY A 60 -10.11 -14.79 12.96
CA GLY A 60 -10.91 -15.93 12.50
C GLY A 60 -10.29 -16.76 11.38
N VAL A 61 -9.04 -16.49 10.99
CA VAL A 61 -8.29 -17.27 9.99
C VAL A 61 -7.25 -18.13 10.69
N GLY A 62 -7.18 -19.43 10.32
CA GLY A 62 -6.18 -20.37 10.85
C GLY A 62 -4.78 -20.02 10.32
N VAL A 63 -3.80 -19.99 11.23
CA VAL A 63 -2.40 -19.66 10.94
C VAL A 63 -1.50 -20.80 11.42
N ILE A 64 -0.65 -21.31 10.53
CA ILE A 64 0.39 -22.30 10.86
C ILE A 64 1.75 -21.60 10.75
N ARG A 65 2.55 -21.67 11.81
CA ARG A 65 3.89 -21.09 11.89
C ARG A 65 4.96 -22.15 11.86
N LEU A 66 5.87 -22.06 10.88
CA LEU A 66 6.88 -23.08 10.62
C LEU A 66 8.28 -22.59 10.98
N PRO A 67 9.14 -23.46 11.53
CA PRO A 67 10.54 -23.13 11.76
C PRO A 67 11.28 -22.99 10.44
N PHE A 68 12.28 -22.12 10.43
CA PHE A 68 13.11 -21.86 9.25
C PHE A 68 14.60 -21.79 9.62
N ARG A 69 15.45 -21.89 8.58
CA ARG A 69 16.89 -21.68 8.65
C ARG A 69 17.28 -20.57 7.64
N GLY A 70 18.50 -20.08 7.73
CA GLY A 70 19.01 -19.04 6.83
C GLY A 70 18.71 -17.62 7.32
N THR A 71 18.50 -16.71 6.41
CA THR A 71 18.36 -15.27 6.70
C THR A 71 16.91 -14.79 6.54
N SER A 72 16.60 -13.63 7.11
CA SER A 72 15.30 -12.96 6.90
C SER A 72 15.00 -12.61 5.44
N ARG A 73 16.04 -12.51 4.59
CA ARG A 73 15.87 -12.22 3.16
C ARG A 73 15.53 -13.45 2.34
N TYR A 74 16.03 -14.63 2.73
CA TYR A 74 15.77 -15.90 2.06
C TYR A 74 15.65 -17.02 3.10
N PRO A 75 14.50 -17.14 3.79
CA PRO A 75 14.28 -18.07 4.89
C PRO A 75 13.97 -19.47 4.35
N LEU A 76 14.85 -20.42 4.58
CA LEU A 76 14.69 -21.80 4.13
C LEU A 76 13.69 -22.54 5.01
N CYS A 77 12.53 -22.91 4.46
CA CYS A 77 11.45 -23.60 5.18
C CYS A 77 10.80 -24.70 4.29
N PRO A 78 11.51 -25.81 4.02
CA PRO A 78 10.99 -26.85 3.12
C PRO A 78 9.76 -27.60 3.69
N GLN A 79 9.53 -27.54 5.00
CA GLN A 79 8.35 -28.15 5.62
C GLN A 79 7.01 -27.59 5.14
N VAL A 80 7.00 -26.41 4.50
CA VAL A 80 5.79 -25.83 3.91
C VAL A 80 5.09 -26.79 2.97
N LEU A 81 5.83 -27.65 2.26
CA LEU A 81 5.28 -28.64 1.33
C LEU A 81 4.31 -29.63 2.01
N GLN A 82 4.51 -29.96 3.29
CA GLN A 82 3.67 -30.87 4.03
C GLN A 82 2.29 -30.28 4.39
N HIS A 83 2.14 -28.97 4.29
CA HIS A 83 0.93 -28.24 4.70
C HIS A 83 0.07 -27.75 3.54
N VAL A 84 0.42 -28.08 2.30
CA VAL A 84 -0.31 -27.63 1.11
C VAL A 84 -1.10 -28.72 0.40
N ALA A 85 -1.11 -29.92 0.96
CA ALA A 85 -1.73 -31.09 0.29
C ALA A 85 -3.25 -30.93 0.07
N GLU A 86 -3.96 -30.25 0.97
CA GLU A 86 -5.41 -30.02 0.90
C GLU A 86 -5.79 -28.68 0.23
N ALA A 87 -4.81 -27.92 -0.23
CA ALA A 87 -5.10 -26.65 -0.91
C ALA A 87 -5.76 -26.88 -2.28
N ASP A 88 -6.82 -26.15 -2.56
CA ASP A 88 -7.33 -26.04 -3.94
C ASP A 88 -6.48 -25.07 -4.76
N VAL A 89 -6.00 -23.98 -4.11
CA VAL A 89 -5.07 -23.00 -4.67
C VAL A 89 -4.03 -22.63 -3.63
N ILE A 90 -2.77 -22.48 -4.04
CA ILE A 90 -1.69 -21.93 -3.22
C ILE A 90 -1.39 -20.52 -3.71
N HIS A 91 -1.39 -19.55 -2.80
CA HIS A 91 -1.03 -18.17 -3.08
C HIS A 91 0.22 -17.76 -2.28
N VAL A 92 1.32 -17.54 -2.98
CA VAL A 92 2.60 -17.12 -2.40
C VAL A 92 2.71 -15.59 -2.43
N HIS A 93 3.06 -14.98 -1.30
CA HIS A 93 3.23 -13.55 -1.17
C HIS A 93 4.70 -13.15 -1.07
N GLY A 94 5.18 -12.42 -2.07
CA GLY A 94 6.56 -11.97 -2.20
C GLY A 94 7.43 -12.90 -3.04
N ILE A 95 8.62 -12.39 -3.41
CA ILE A 95 9.60 -13.08 -4.22
C ILE A 95 10.78 -13.46 -3.31
N ASP A 96 10.71 -14.65 -2.74
CA ASP A 96 11.69 -15.20 -1.82
C ASP A 96 11.80 -16.73 -1.95
N PHE A 97 12.30 -17.40 -0.92
CA PHE A 97 12.40 -18.86 -0.89
C PHE A 97 11.07 -19.56 -1.21
N PHE A 98 9.96 -19.11 -0.65
CA PHE A 98 8.67 -19.75 -0.89
C PHE A 98 8.23 -19.66 -2.34
N PHE A 99 8.52 -18.54 -3.00
CA PHE A 99 8.23 -18.37 -4.43
C PHE A 99 8.94 -19.42 -5.28
N ASP A 100 10.25 -19.58 -5.07
CA ASP A 100 11.03 -20.53 -5.84
C ASP A 100 10.73 -21.98 -5.44
N TYR A 101 10.64 -22.25 -4.15
CA TYR A 101 10.44 -23.59 -3.62
C TYR A 101 9.09 -24.17 -4.04
N MET A 102 8.00 -23.41 -3.95
CA MET A 102 6.68 -23.85 -4.39
C MET A 102 6.62 -24.06 -5.90
N ALA A 103 7.30 -23.24 -6.68
CA ALA A 103 7.41 -23.45 -8.11
C ALA A 103 8.12 -24.79 -8.44
N PHE A 104 9.32 -24.99 -7.92
CA PHE A 104 10.13 -26.20 -8.24
C PHE A 104 9.55 -27.49 -7.65
N THR A 105 8.73 -27.39 -6.58
CA THR A 105 8.03 -28.55 -6.00
C THR A 105 6.64 -28.79 -6.58
N LYS A 106 6.19 -28.03 -7.58
CA LYS A 106 4.89 -28.21 -8.25
C LYS A 106 4.62 -29.63 -8.78
N PRO A 107 5.60 -30.38 -9.30
CA PRO A 107 5.39 -31.78 -9.67
C PRO A 107 4.96 -32.70 -8.52
N PHE A 108 5.32 -32.35 -7.28
CA PHE A 108 4.96 -33.12 -6.08
C PHE A 108 3.60 -32.73 -5.53
N HIS A 109 3.35 -31.42 -5.28
CA HIS A 109 2.07 -30.96 -4.73
C HIS A 109 0.95 -30.85 -5.76
N ARG A 110 1.25 -30.62 -7.03
CA ARG A 110 0.31 -30.56 -8.17
C ARG A 110 -0.86 -29.57 -7.97
N ARG A 111 -0.67 -28.53 -7.15
CA ARG A 111 -1.69 -27.52 -6.87
C ARG A 111 -1.52 -26.29 -7.76
N PRO A 112 -2.61 -25.62 -8.16
CA PRO A 112 -2.51 -24.32 -8.83
C PRO A 112 -1.71 -23.32 -7.98
N LEU A 113 -0.83 -22.55 -8.63
CA LEU A 113 0.04 -21.58 -7.98
C LEU A 113 -0.28 -20.17 -8.45
N VAL A 114 -0.56 -19.30 -7.48
CA VAL A 114 -0.66 -17.85 -7.64
C VAL A 114 0.47 -17.19 -6.86
N ALA A 115 1.04 -16.11 -7.37
CA ALA A 115 1.98 -15.28 -6.61
C ALA A 115 1.60 -13.82 -6.69
N SER A 116 1.78 -13.07 -5.57
CA SER A 116 1.73 -11.61 -5.52
C SER A 116 3.11 -11.02 -5.26
N THR A 117 3.52 -9.99 -6.04
CA THR A 117 4.92 -9.50 -6.06
C THR A 117 5.29 -8.64 -4.87
N HIS A 118 4.39 -7.80 -4.37
CA HIS A 118 4.55 -6.87 -3.24
C HIS A 118 5.76 -5.92 -3.31
N GLY A 119 6.28 -5.62 -4.49
CA GLY A 119 7.19 -4.50 -4.75
C GLY A 119 8.60 -4.56 -4.19
N GLY A 120 8.90 -5.44 -3.25
CA GLY A 120 10.11 -5.36 -2.43
C GLY A 120 11.46 -5.74 -3.07
N PHE A 121 11.46 -6.32 -4.28
CA PHE A 121 12.68 -6.94 -4.82
C PHE A 121 13.71 -5.92 -5.33
N PHE A 122 13.28 -4.81 -5.93
CA PHE A 122 14.17 -3.85 -6.58
C PHE A 122 14.38 -2.52 -5.83
N HIS A 123 13.69 -2.29 -4.72
CA HIS A 123 13.74 -1.01 -3.99
C HIS A 123 15.04 -0.75 -3.21
N THR A 124 15.96 -1.72 -3.13
CA THR A 124 17.24 -1.52 -2.47
C THR A 124 18.39 -1.58 -3.46
N THR A 125 19.32 -0.63 -3.41
CA THR A 125 20.53 -0.57 -4.23
C THR A 125 21.55 -1.68 -3.92
N PHE A 126 21.38 -2.34 -2.77
CA PHE A 126 22.27 -3.43 -2.33
C PHE A 126 22.25 -4.59 -3.33
N ALA A 127 23.46 -5.00 -3.79
CA ALA A 127 23.65 -6.13 -4.72
C ALA A 127 22.83 -6.03 -6.02
N SER A 128 22.67 -4.85 -6.59
CA SER A 128 21.81 -4.60 -7.76
C SER A 128 22.11 -5.51 -8.96
N SER A 129 23.38 -5.77 -9.24
CA SER A 129 23.78 -6.67 -10.35
C SER A 129 23.44 -8.14 -10.08
N LEU A 130 23.68 -8.63 -8.85
CA LEU A 130 23.34 -10.00 -8.45
C LEU A 130 21.82 -10.21 -8.46
N LYS A 131 21.05 -9.23 -7.99
CA LYS A 131 19.57 -9.26 -8.06
C LYS A 131 19.07 -9.32 -9.49
N LYS A 132 19.67 -8.58 -10.42
CA LYS A 132 19.30 -8.64 -11.84
C LYS A 132 19.58 -10.02 -12.45
N ILE A 133 20.73 -10.62 -12.11
CA ILE A 133 21.07 -11.99 -12.56
C ILE A 133 20.04 -12.97 -11.98
N TYR A 134 19.79 -12.92 -10.68
CA TYR A 134 18.83 -13.80 -10.03
C TYR A 134 17.42 -13.63 -10.61
N PHE A 135 16.96 -12.43 -10.85
CA PHE A 135 15.67 -12.13 -11.45
C PHE A 135 15.54 -12.70 -12.87
N ASN A 136 16.56 -12.52 -13.71
CA ASN A 136 16.54 -12.99 -15.08
C ASN A 136 16.80 -14.50 -15.23
N SER A 137 17.25 -15.18 -14.16
CA SER A 137 17.50 -16.62 -14.15
C SER A 137 16.49 -17.37 -13.26
N VAL A 138 16.72 -17.39 -11.95
CA VAL A 138 15.91 -18.19 -11.00
C VAL A 138 14.47 -17.69 -10.95
N THR A 139 14.25 -16.39 -10.71
CA THR A 139 12.89 -15.83 -10.65
C THR A 139 12.14 -16.03 -11.96
N ARG A 140 12.80 -15.87 -13.09
CA ARG A 140 12.21 -16.15 -14.42
C ARG A 140 11.80 -17.62 -14.55
N ALA A 141 12.69 -18.57 -14.19
CA ALA A 141 12.39 -20.00 -14.24
C ALA A 141 11.21 -20.36 -13.33
N SER A 142 11.22 -19.87 -12.09
CA SER A 142 10.11 -20.04 -11.14
C SER A 142 8.81 -19.46 -11.69
N SER A 143 8.85 -18.24 -12.24
CA SER A 143 7.68 -17.55 -12.80
C SER A 143 6.99 -18.32 -13.94
N MET A 144 7.75 -19.08 -14.73
CA MET A 144 7.19 -19.89 -15.82
C MET A 144 6.34 -21.06 -15.32
N ILE A 145 6.48 -21.44 -14.06
CA ILE A 145 5.77 -22.57 -13.43
C ILE A 145 4.47 -22.11 -12.77
N TYR A 146 4.36 -20.83 -12.40
CA TYR A 146 3.15 -20.25 -11.84
C TYR A 146 2.00 -20.19 -12.84
N ASP A 147 0.79 -20.47 -12.37
CA ASP A 147 -0.42 -20.37 -13.19
C ASP A 147 -0.87 -18.91 -13.32
N LYS A 148 -0.62 -18.09 -12.28
CA LYS A 148 -0.90 -16.66 -12.29
C LYS A 148 0.11 -15.90 -11.42
N ILE A 149 0.57 -14.76 -11.92
CA ILE A 149 1.38 -13.78 -11.18
C ILE A 149 0.61 -12.47 -11.13
N VAL A 150 0.38 -11.99 -9.94
CA VAL A 150 -0.29 -10.73 -9.65
C VAL A 150 0.76 -9.70 -9.28
N ALA A 151 0.97 -8.73 -10.14
CA ALA A 151 1.76 -7.54 -9.82
C ALA A 151 0.92 -6.60 -8.97
N THR A 152 1.43 -6.18 -7.82
CA THR A 152 0.70 -5.34 -6.86
C THR A 152 0.83 -3.84 -7.12
N SER A 153 1.48 -3.47 -8.21
CA SER A 153 1.54 -2.11 -8.77
C SER A 153 1.83 -2.18 -10.28
N GLU A 154 1.49 -1.12 -10.99
CA GLU A 154 1.85 -0.99 -12.41
C GLU A 154 3.36 -1.09 -12.64
N ASN A 155 4.17 -0.49 -11.74
CA ASN A 155 5.62 -0.60 -11.81
C ASN A 155 6.11 -2.04 -11.69
N ASP A 156 5.54 -2.83 -10.80
CA ASP A 156 5.83 -4.27 -10.70
C ASP A 156 5.38 -4.99 -11.97
N GLY A 157 4.22 -4.62 -12.52
CA GLY A 157 3.72 -5.15 -13.79
C GLY A 157 4.71 -4.96 -14.92
N GLU A 158 5.24 -3.76 -15.11
CA GLU A 158 6.24 -3.47 -16.14
C GLU A 158 7.58 -4.21 -15.92
N ILE A 159 7.96 -4.45 -14.66
CA ILE A 159 9.15 -5.24 -14.34
C ILE A 159 8.93 -6.72 -14.70
N PHE A 160 7.82 -7.31 -14.26
CA PHE A 160 7.52 -8.74 -14.47
C PHE A 160 7.15 -9.09 -15.92
N LYS A 161 6.59 -8.16 -16.68
CA LYS A 161 6.31 -8.30 -18.12
C LYS A 161 7.53 -8.71 -18.94
N LYS A 162 8.74 -8.43 -18.44
CA LYS A 162 10.01 -8.81 -19.09
C LYS A 162 10.32 -10.31 -18.96
N ILE A 163 9.77 -11.00 -17.97
CA ILE A 163 10.09 -12.40 -17.66
C ILE A 163 8.86 -13.33 -17.62
N VAL A 164 7.65 -12.77 -17.62
CA VAL A 164 6.38 -13.51 -17.50
C VAL A 164 5.55 -13.32 -18.76
N LYS A 165 4.85 -14.38 -19.19
CA LYS A 165 3.94 -14.31 -20.34
C LYS A 165 2.74 -13.40 -20.02
N PRO A 166 2.23 -12.60 -20.96
CA PRO A 166 1.08 -11.73 -20.74
C PRO A 166 -0.17 -12.44 -20.18
N SER A 167 -0.43 -13.68 -20.60
CA SER A 167 -1.56 -14.49 -20.12
C SER A 167 -1.44 -14.90 -18.64
N THR A 168 -0.21 -14.99 -18.13
CA THR A 168 0.08 -15.36 -16.73
C THR A 168 0.15 -14.14 -15.81
N LEU A 169 0.48 -12.95 -16.33
CA LEU A 169 0.61 -11.72 -15.57
C LEU A 169 -0.72 -10.97 -15.51
N THR A 170 -1.04 -10.42 -14.35
CA THR A 170 -2.12 -9.43 -14.18
C THR A 170 -1.69 -8.39 -13.15
N VAL A 171 -2.20 -7.18 -13.25
CA VAL A 171 -1.98 -6.13 -12.23
C VAL A 171 -3.24 -6.04 -11.38
N ILE A 172 -3.07 -6.23 -10.08
CA ILE A 172 -4.08 -5.95 -9.06
C ILE A 172 -3.41 -5.09 -8.00
N GLU A 173 -3.66 -3.81 -8.05
CA GLU A 173 -3.13 -2.89 -7.06
C GLU A 173 -3.66 -3.20 -5.67
N ASN A 174 -2.91 -2.81 -4.63
CA ASN A 174 -3.30 -3.10 -3.26
C ASN A 174 -4.63 -2.41 -2.90
N GLY A 175 -5.42 -3.09 -2.10
CA GLY A 175 -6.61 -2.49 -1.51
C GLY A 175 -6.27 -1.44 -0.46
N VAL A 176 -7.23 -0.57 -0.22
CA VAL A 176 -7.17 0.48 0.80
C VAL A 176 -8.45 0.41 1.64
N ASN A 177 -8.35 0.70 2.93
CA ASN A 177 -9.52 0.82 3.79
C ASN A 177 -10.23 2.15 3.51
N VAL A 178 -11.00 2.19 2.44
CA VAL A 178 -11.72 3.38 1.99
C VAL A 178 -12.88 3.77 2.91
N GLU A 179 -13.35 2.84 3.74
CA GLU A 179 -14.45 3.09 4.69
C GLU A 179 -13.97 3.88 5.91
N LYS A 180 -12.68 3.77 6.23
CA LYS A 180 -12.09 4.34 7.45
C LYS A 180 -12.35 5.84 7.62
N TYR A 181 -12.21 6.60 6.55
CA TYR A 181 -12.41 8.05 6.54
C TYR A 181 -13.47 8.48 5.51
N SER A 182 -14.32 7.56 5.08
CA SER A 182 -15.30 7.82 4.03
C SER A 182 -16.13 9.06 4.34
N ASN A 183 -16.15 9.99 3.39
CA ASN A 183 -16.95 11.22 3.44
C ASN A 183 -16.66 12.18 4.63
N GLN A 184 -15.49 12.06 5.26
CA GLN A 184 -15.13 12.84 6.46
C GLN A 184 -14.63 14.26 6.15
N SER A 185 -14.15 14.56 4.93
CA SER A 185 -13.63 15.90 4.61
C SER A 185 -14.70 16.98 4.74
N SER A 186 -14.27 18.25 4.88
CA SER A 186 -15.20 19.39 4.98
C SER A 186 -16.24 19.36 3.86
N ALA A 187 -17.49 19.62 4.20
CA ALA A 187 -18.60 19.71 3.23
C ALA A 187 -18.55 21.01 2.40
N VAL A 188 -17.82 22.02 2.86
CA VAL A 188 -17.61 23.29 2.18
C VAL A 188 -16.12 23.53 1.92
N PRO A 189 -15.74 24.30 0.88
CA PRO A 189 -14.33 24.54 0.58
C PRO A 189 -13.67 25.33 1.71
N THR A 190 -12.64 24.75 2.32
CA THR A 190 -11.80 25.39 3.35
C THR A 190 -10.40 25.63 2.79
N ARG A 191 -9.70 26.64 3.34
CA ARG A 191 -8.28 26.88 3.05
C ARG A 191 -7.38 26.05 3.97
N THR A 192 -7.75 24.77 4.16
CA THR A 192 -7.00 23.87 5.04
C THR A 192 -6.44 22.71 4.26
N LEU A 193 -5.11 22.57 4.36
CA LEU A 193 -4.33 21.43 3.88
C LEU A 193 -4.15 20.47 5.05
N ILE A 194 -4.22 19.17 4.82
CA ILE A 194 -3.85 18.16 5.80
C ILE A 194 -2.85 17.16 5.21
N TYR A 195 -1.83 16.84 5.97
CA TYR A 195 -1.02 15.63 5.80
C TYR A 195 -1.34 14.67 6.94
N PHE A 196 -1.51 13.40 6.63
CA PHE A 196 -1.54 12.35 7.64
C PHE A 196 -0.74 11.14 7.21
N GLY A 197 -0.07 10.50 8.20
CA GLY A 197 0.77 9.35 7.97
C GLY A 197 2.02 9.34 8.85
N ARG A 198 2.94 8.43 8.57
CA ARG A 198 4.21 8.34 9.29
C ARG A 198 5.14 9.50 8.90
N TRP A 199 5.78 10.13 9.86
CA TRP A 199 6.70 11.24 9.65
C TRP A 199 8.11 10.75 9.29
N SER A 200 8.23 10.10 8.14
CA SER A 200 9.52 9.64 7.63
C SER A 200 10.13 10.62 6.63
N ALA A 201 11.45 10.65 6.56
CA ALA A 201 12.23 11.60 5.76
C ALA A 201 11.86 11.62 4.27
N ASN A 202 11.40 10.47 3.74
CA ASN A 202 10.97 10.39 2.35
C ASN A 202 9.61 11.04 2.06
N LYS A 203 8.83 11.41 3.10
CA LYS A 203 7.47 11.98 2.95
C LYS A 203 7.45 13.46 2.60
N GLY A 204 8.61 14.13 2.60
CA GLY A 204 8.73 15.51 2.16
C GLY A 204 8.01 16.51 3.06
N LEU A 205 8.00 16.29 4.38
CA LEU A 205 7.27 17.17 5.31
C LEU A 205 7.94 18.53 5.49
N LEU A 206 9.26 18.60 5.40
CA LEU A 206 9.98 19.89 5.42
C LEU A 206 9.74 20.65 4.11
N GLU A 207 9.67 19.96 2.99
CA GLU A 207 9.28 20.54 1.70
C GLU A 207 7.82 21.02 1.73
N THR A 208 6.94 20.29 2.40
CA THR A 208 5.53 20.69 2.61
C THR A 208 5.44 21.98 3.44
N LEU A 209 6.23 22.10 4.51
CA LEU A 209 6.30 23.30 5.32
C LEU A 209 6.84 24.51 4.52
N ALA A 210 7.89 24.30 3.72
CA ALA A 210 8.46 25.36 2.88
C ALA A 210 7.48 25.84 1.80
N LEU A 211 6.77 24.90 1.15
CA LEU A 211 5.71 25.23 0.20
C LEU A 211 4.56 26.00 0.88
N PHE A 212 4.18 25.58 2.07
CA PHE A 212 3.10 26.22 2.82
C PHE A 212 3.47 27.66 3.23
N GLN A 213 4.74 27.92 3.58
CA GLN A 213 5.24 29.26 3.82
C GLN A 213 5.05 30.18 2.60
N GLU A 214 5.37 29.70 1.41
CA GLU A 214 5.17 30.43 0.15
C GLU A 214 3.67 30.66 -0.11
N LEU A 215 2.83 29.69 0.13
CA LEU A 215 1.37 29.81 -0.04
C LEU A 215 0.78 30.89 0.87
N VAL A 216 1.17 30.93 2.14
CA VAL A 216 0.69 31.95 3.10
C VAL A 216 1.21 33.35 2.75
N ALA A 217 2.44 33.46 2.27
CA ALA A 217 3.02 34.73 1.81
C ALA A 217 2.24 35.33 0.63
N ARG A 218 1.71 34.52 -0.27
CA ARG A 218 0.90 34.97 -1.41
C ARG A 218 -0.55 35.24 -1.06
N ARG A 219 -1.12 34.45 -0.17
CA ARG A 219 -2.51 34.59 0.26
C ARG A 219 -2.70 34.13 1.71
N CYS A 220 -3.09 35.06 2.55
CA CYS A 220 -3.38 34.78 3.96
C CYS A 220 -4.62 33.88 4.16
N GLY A 221 -4.76 33.33 5.35
CA GLY A 221 -5.92 32.55 5.78
C GLY A 221 -5.85 31.06 5.42
N TRP A 222 -4.72 30.57 4.87
CA TRP A 222 -4.46 29.15 4.73
C TRP A 222 -4.01 28.53 6.05
N LYS A 223 -4.37 27.28 6.25
CA LYS A 223 -3.94 26.45 7.39
C LYS A 223 -3.35 25.12 6.91
N LEU A 224 -2.41 24.60 7.68
CA LEU A 224 -1.79 23.30 7.44
C LEU A 224 -1.88 22.47 8.71
N ILE A 225 -2.38 21.25 8.58
CA ILE A 225 -2.40 20.24 9.66
C ILE A 225 -1.39 19.15 9.27
N ILE A 226 -0.40 18.90 10.14
CA ILE A 226 0.54 17.78 10.02
C ILE A 226 0.22 16.80 11.13
N ALA A 227 -0.52 15.73 10.79
CA ALA A 227 -0.95 14.71 11.73
C ALA A 227 -0.24 13.37 11.46
N GLY A 228 0.12 12.62 12.50
CA GLY A 228 0.65 11.30 12.29
C GLY A 228 1.70 10.83 13.28
N ARG A 229 2.31 9.68 12.95
CA ARG A 229 3.25 9.02 13.85
C ARG A 229 4.68 9.51 13.60
N GLU A 230 5.33 9.95 14.66
CA GLU A 230 6.76 10.27 14.65
C GLU A 230 7.60 9.04 14.20
N TYR A 231 8.64 9.30 13.40
CA TYR A 231 9.56 8.27 12.93
C TYR A 231 10.97 8.84 12.73
N ASP A 232 11.29 9.44 11.56
CA ASP A 232 12.56 10.14 11.33
C ASP A 232 12.49 11.60 11.79
N HIS A 233 11.28 12.16 11.87
CA HIS A 233 11.01 13.52 12.35
C HIS A 233 10.16 13.49 13.61
N THR A 234 10.33 14.51 14.46
CA THR A 234 9.61 14.71 15.72
C THR A 234 8.72 15.95 15.69
N ALA A 235 7.71 15.99 16.55
CA ALA A 235 6.83 17.15 16.69
C ALA A 235 7.62 18.41 17.08
N ASP A 236 8.64 18.27 17.91
CA ASP A 236 9.46 19.42 18.37
C ASP A 236 10.34 19.98 17.24
N GLU A 237 10.80 19.14 16.31
CA GLU A 237 11.50 19.60 15.11
C GLU A 237 10.58 20.48 14.25
N PHE A 238 9.35 20.02 13.99
CA PHE A 238 8.37 20.79 13.20
C PHE A 238 7.93 22.07 13.93
N ARG A 239 7.67 22.02 15.23
CA ARG A 239 7.30 23.20 16.02
C ARG A 239 8.41 24.26 16.00
N ARG A 240 9.68 23.87 16.15
CA ARG A 240 10.81 24.79 16.04
C ARG A 240 10.90 25.43 14.65
N TRP A 241 10.67 24.62 13.60
CA TRP A 241 10.66 25.13 12.22
C TRP A 241 9.53 26.16 12.03
N VAL A 242 8.30 25.82 12.45
CA VAL A 242 7.10 26.67 12.37
C VAL A 242 7.29 28.01 13.12
N THR A 243 7.83 27.96 14.34
CA THR A 243 8.11 29.17 15.14
C THR A 243 9.15 30.07 14.45
N ARG A 244 10.24 29.48 13.91
CA ARG A 244 11.31 30.22 13.22
C ARG A 244 10.78 30.98 12.01
N HIS A 245 9.74 30.44 11.34
CA HIS A 245 9.18 31.02 10.12
C HIS A 245 7.87 31.81 10.36
N ASN A 246 7.53 32.10 11.62
CA ASN A 246 6.33 32.86 12.02
C ASN A 246 5.01 32.24 11.50
N LEU A 247 4.88 30.92 11.52
CA LEU A 247 3.72 30.17 11.03
C LEU A 247 2.90 29.53 12.14
N THR A 248 3.14 29.88 13.40
CA THR A 248 2.53 29.24 14.59
C THR A 248 0.99 29.28 14.54
N ASP A 249 0.40 30.37 14.06
CA ASP A 249 -1.05 30.52 13.97
C ASP A 249 -1.67 29.79 12.75
N SER A 250 -0.84 29.32 11.83
CA SER A 250 -1.28 28.73 10.54
C SER A 250 -0.97 27.24 10.43
N VAL A 251 -0.08 26.69 11.27
CA VAL A 251 0.35 25.28 11.21
C VAL A 251 0.04 24.57 12.52
N GLN A 252 -0.72 23.49 12.45
CA GLN A 252 -1.02 22.62 13.58
C GLN A 252 -0.24 21.31 13.45
N ILE A 253 0.54 20.96 14.48
CA ILE A 253 1.31 19.71 14.56
C ILE A 253 0.65 18.76 15.55
N VAL A 254 0.17 17.61 15.08
CA VAL A 254 -0.59 16.64 15.90
C VAL A 254 0.13 15.28 15.85
N PRO A 255 1.00 14.99 16.83
CA PRO A 255 1.70 13.72 16.90
C PRO A 255 0.78 12.60 17.42
N ASN A 256 0.84 11.43 16.77
CA ASN A 256 0.15 10.21 17.18
C ASN A 256 -1.35 10.37 17.47
N PRO A 257 -2.14 11.03 16.59
CA PRO A 257 -3.57 11.17 16.81
C PRO A 257 -4.24 9.79 16.85
N SER A 258 -5.27 9.67 17.67
CA SER A 258 -6.22 8.55 17.59
C SER A 258 -6.96 8.58 16.25
N GLU A 259 -7.61 7.48 15.88
CA GLU A 259 -8.41 7.43 14.65
C GLU A 259 -9.56 8.44 14.66
N PHE A 260 -10.15 8.64 15.82
CA PHE A 260 -11.22 9.63 16.01
C PHE A 260 -10.70 11.06 15.83
N GLU A 261 -9.60 11.43 16.50
CA GLU A 261 -8.98 12.74 16.34
C GLU A 261 -8.55 13.01 14.90
N LEU A 262 -8.02 11.99 14.22
CA LEU A 262 -7.63 12.14 12.82
C LEU A 262 -8.85 12.37 11.92
N ALA A 263 -9.97 11.70 12.16
CA ALA A 263 -11.22 11.93 11.44
C ALA A 263 -11.73 13.37 11.63
N GLU A 264 -11.66 13.91 12.86
CA GLU A 264 -12.04 15.31 13.15
C GLU A 264 -11.11 16.31 12.44
N LEU A 265 -9.81 16.03 12.38
CA LEU A 265 -8.84 16.87 11.64
C LEU A 265 -9.08 16.83 10.14
N ILE A 266 -9.40 15.66 9.58
CA ILE A 266 -9.79 15.49 8.17
C ILE A 266 -11.03 16.32 7.87
N GLY A 267 -12.01 16.37 8.79
CA GLY A 267 -13.24 17.16 8.68
C GLY A 267 -13.03 18.68 8.55
N GLN A 268 -11.86 19.19 8.93
CA GLN A 268 -11.51 20.60 8.80
C GLN A 268 -10.88 20.94 7.46
N ALA A 269 -10.46 19.94 6.68
CA ALA A 269 -9.65 20.10 5.49
C ALA A 269 -10.43 19.87 4.19
N SER A 270 -9.97 20.54 3.12
CA SER A 270 -10.41 20.30 1.73
C SER A 270 -9.33 19.64 0.87
N TYR A 271 -8.08 19.69 1.30
CA TYR A 271 -6.94 19.23 0.51
C TYR A 271 -6.05 18.30 1.33
N PHE A 272 -5.60 17.22 0.69
CA PHE A 272 -4.55 16.36 1.22
C PHE A 272 -3.22 16.69 0.54
N ILE A 273 -2.16 16.95 1.30
CA ILE A 273 -0.84 17.24 0.74
C ILE A 273 0.17 16.14 1.09
N CYS A 274 0.89 15.65 0.07
CA CYS A 274 1.96 14.68 0.27
C CYS A 274 3.08 14.88 -0.77
N LEU A 275 4.19 15.46 -0.34
CA LEU A 275 5.34 15.76 -1.19
C LEU A 275 6.43 14.69 -1.08
N SER A 276 6.03 13.43 -1.05
CA SER A 276 6.95 12.29 -0.96
C SER A 276 7.97 12.29 -2.10
N ARG A 277 9.23 11.99 -1.75
CA ARG A 277 10.31 11.80 -2.72
C ARG A 277 10.24 10.44 -3.40
N HIS A 278 9.65 9.46 -2.72
CA HIS A 278 9.49 8.09 -3.21
C HIS A 278 8.28 7.41 -2.57
N GLU A 279 7.51 6.68 -3.39
CA GLU A 279 6.39 5.85 -2.97
C GLU A 279 6.34 4.56 -3.79
N GLY A 280 5.88 3.48 -3.16
CA GLY A 280 5.58 2.24 -3.87
C GLY A 280 4.22 2.29 -4.58
N PHE A 281 3.20 2.73 -3.88
CA PHE A 281 1.82 2.78 -4.36
C PHE A 281 1.12 4.11 -4.01
N GLY A 282 1.18 4.54 -2.75
CA GLY A 282 0.52 5.76 -2.29
C GLY A 282 -0.83 5.51 -1.62
N ILE A 283 -0.85 4.72 -0.55
CA ILE A 283 -2.08 4.41 0.21
C ILE A 283 -2.73 5.69 0.76
N ALA A 284 -1.95 6.55 1.42
CA ALA A 284 -2.47 7.76 2.07
C ALA A 284 -3.23 8.74 1.14
N PRO A 285 -2.79 9.02 -0.10
CA PRO A 285 -3.59 9.78 -1.06
C PRO A 285 -4.95 9.15 -1.35
N ILE A 286 -5.04 7.81 -1.46
CA ILE A 286 -6.30 7.12 -1.74
C ILE A 286 -7.22 7.15 -0.52
N GLU A 287 -6.68 6.96 0.70
CA GLU A 287 -7.44 7.18 1.95
C GLU A 287 -7.96 8.63 2.04
N ALA A 288 -7.16 9.60 1.66
CA ALA A 288 -7.57 11.00 1.62
C ALA A 288 -8.68 11.25 0.59
N MET A 289 -8.57 10.65 -0.59
CA MET A 289 -9.62 10.73 -1.61
C MET A 289 -10.92 10.05 -1.16
N SER A 290 -10.87 8.96 -0.39
CA SER A 290 -12.07 8.34 0.17
C SER A 290 -12.78 9.26 1.17
N ALA A 291 -12.03 10.10 1.88
CA ALA A 291 -12.61 11.15 2.72
C ALA A 291 -13.24 12.29 1.90
N GLY A 292 -12.93 12.40 0.62
CA GLY A 292 -13.34 13.50 -0.26
C GLY A 292 -12.32 14.63 -0.36
N LEU A 293 -11.09 14.44 0.12
CA LEU A 293 -10.02 15.44 0.00
C LEU A 293 -9.46 15.47 -1.43
N THR A 294 -9.18 16.66 -1.92
CA THR A 294 -8.47 16.83 -3.20
C THR A 294 -6.97 16.62 -3.00
N PRO A 295 -6.31 15.72 -3.75
CA PRO A 295 -4.89 15.41 -3.54
C PRO A 295 -3.97 16.46 -4.15
N LEU A 296 -2.95 16.88 -3.38
CA LEU A 296 -1.84 17.75 -3.75
C LEU A 296 -0.54 16.94 -3.56
N LEU A 297 0.07 16.51 -4.64
CA LEU A 297 1.08 15.45 -4.60
C LEU A 297 2.36 15.87 -5.32
N SER A 298 3.51 15.33 -4.90
CA SER A 298 4.76 15.49 -5.64
C SER A 298 4.70 14.81 -7.02
N ASP A 299 5.45 15.34 -7.98
CA ASP A 299 5.52 14.78 -9.34
C ASP A 299 6.44 13.56 -9.42
N ILE A 300 6.03 12.45 -8.80
CA ILE A 300 6.67 11.13 -8.86
C ILE A 300 5.80 10.13 -9.62
N PRO A 301 6.37 9.04 -10.19
CA PRO A 301 5.61 8.14 -11.05
C PRO A 301 4.30 7.62 -10.46
N PRO A 302 4.22 7.10 -9.21
CA PRO A 302 2.95 6.61 -8.65
C PRO A 302 1.89 7.71 -8.53
N PHE A 303 2.29 8.91 -8.12
CA PHE A 303 1.37 10.03 -7.94
C PHE A 303 0.92 10.63 -9.28
N ARG A 304 1.82 10.67 -10.26
CA ARG A 304 1.46 11.07 -11.64
C ARG A 304 0.43 10.10 -12.22
N HIS A 305 0.61 8.79 -12.00
CA HIS A 305 -0.36 7.79 -12.41
C HIS A 305 -1.73 8.01 -11.74
N LEU A 306 -1.76 8.23 -10.42
CA LEU A 306 -2.97 8.49 -9.66
C LEU A 306 -3.71 9.74 -10.15
N VAL A 307 -3.01 10.86 -10.33
CA VAL A 307 -3.60 12.12 -10.81
C VAL A 307 -4.11 11.98 -12.26
N THR A 308 -3.36 11.28 -13.12
CA THR A 308 -3.77 11.01 -14.51
C THR A 308 -5.02 10.15 -14.57
N GLN A 309 -5.10 9.09 -13.77
CA GLN A 309 -6.25 8.19 -13.76
C GLN A 309 -7.50 8.80 -13.11
N SER A 310 -7.31 9.53 -12.02
CA SER A 310 -8.41 10.19 -11.31
C SER A 310 -8.87 11.48 -12.02
N LYS A 311 -8.00 12.09 -12.83
CA LYS A 311 -8.15 13.43 -13.40
C LYS A 311 -8.36 14.49 -12.31
N MET A 312 -7.78 14.28 -11.14
CA MET A 312 -7.98 15.11 -9.94
C MET A 312 -6.67 15.44 -9.26
N GLY A 313 -6.64 16.60 -8.62
CA GLY A 313 -5.51 17.05 -7.83
C GLY A 313 -4.50 17.89 -8.60
N VAL A 314 -3.42 18.26 -7.91
CA VAL A 314 -2.31 19.03 -8.45
C VAL A 314 -1.01 18.28 -8.21
N LEU A 315 -0.18 18.20 -9.25
CA LEU A 315 1.19 17.70 -9.13
C LEU A 315 2.13 18.88 -8.85
N PHE A 316 2.86 18.77 -7.74
CA PHE A 316 3.85 19.74 -7.31
C PHE A 316 5.24 19.34 -7.77
N SER A 317 5.90 20.22 -8.51
CA SER A 317 7.30 20.10 -8.87
C SER A 317 8.14 21.11 -8.08
N ALA A 318 9.24 20.66 -7.47
CA ALA A 318 10.18 21.55 -6.79
C ALA A 318 10.76 22.62 -7.72
N GLU A 319 10.88 22.31 -9.03
CA GLU A 319 11.38 23.22 -10.05
C GLU A 319 10.34 24.29 -10.47
N LYS A 320 9.04 24.03 -10.23
CA LYS A 320 7.90 24.87 -10.62
C LYS A 320 6.99 25.16 -9.44
N LEU A 321 7.57 25.53 -8.30
CA LEU A 321 6.83 25.77 -7.07
C LEU A 321 5.76 26.85 -7.25
N ASN A 322 6.09 27.92 -7.94
CA ASN A 322 5.18 29.04 -8.20
C ASN A 322 3.95 28.60 -8.99
N ASP A 323 4.14 27.86 -10.09
CA ASP A 323 3.05 27.36 -10.92
C ASP A 323 2.14 26.42 -10.13
N SER A 324 2.72 25.63 -9.24
CA SER A 324 1.98 24.68 -8.38
C SER A 324 1.11 25.40 -7.36
N VAL A 325 1.61 26.48 -6.75
CA VAL A 325 0.84 27.35 -5.84
C VAL A 325 -0.29 28.03 -6.59
N ASP A 326 -0.03 28.59 -7.78
CA ASP A 326 -1.05 29.21 -8.61
C ASP A 326 -2.15 28.22 -9.03
N ALA A 327 -1.79 27.00 -9.39
CA ALA A 327 -2.75 25.93 -9.69
C ALA A 327 -3.65 25.60 -8.47
N LEU A 328 -3.08 25.55 -7.25
CA LEU A 328 -3.87 25.37 -6.04
C LEU A 328 -4.82 26.54 -5.79
N LEU A 329 -4.36 27.78 -5.95
CA LEU A 329 -5.19 28.97 -5.76
C LEU A 329 -6.33 29.02 -6.78
N GLN A 330 -6.10 28.66 -8.03
CA GLN A 330 -7.13 28.52 -9.06
C GLN A 330 -8.14 27.43 -8.71
N LEU A 331 -7.64 26.25 -8.27
CA LEU A 331 -8.49 25.13 -7.85
C LEU A 331 -9.39 25.51 -6.67
N HIS A 332 -8.90 26.35 -5.75
CA HIS A 332 -9.67 26.82 -4.59
C HIS A 332 -10.70 27.91 -4.99
N ALA A 333 -10.48 28.64 -6.05
CA ALA A 333 -11.36 29.75 -6.49
C ALA A 333 -12.66 29.25 -7.16
N THR A 334 -12.87 27.94 -7.29
CA THR A 334 -14.08 27.35 -7.86
C THR A 334 -15.28 27.47 -6.91
N ASP A 335 -16.47 27.37 -7.47
CA ASP A 335 -17.72 27.47 -6.69
C ASP A 335 -18.00 26.24 -5.81
N LEU A 336 -19.02 26.32 -4.99
CA LEU A 336 -19.42 25.23 -4.08
C LEU A 336 -19.88 23.96 -4.82
N ALA A 337 -20.52 24.11 -5.98
CA ALA A 337 -21.00 22.97 -6.76
C ALA A 337 -19.81 22.19 -7.36
N ASP A 338 -18.83 22.88 -7.91
CA ASP A 338 -17.59 22.28 -8.41
C ASP A 338 -16.79 21.58 -7.28
N TYR A 339 -16.74 22.21 -6.10
CA TYR A 339 -16.12 21.57 -4.93
C TYR A 339 -16.82 20.28 -4.53
N ALA A 340 -18.17 20.29 -4.42
CA ALA A 340 -18.95 19.12 -4.07
C ALA A 340 -18.81 18.00 -5.13
N LEU A 341 -18.75 18.36 -6.41
CA LEU A 341 -18.52 17.42 -7.51
C LEU A 341 -17.13 16.75 -7.37
N ARG A 342 -16.08 17.55 -7.16
CA ARG A 342 -14.71 17.00 -6.93
C ARG A 342 -14.65 16.06 -5.73
N ARG A 343 -15.29 16.44 -4.64
CA ARG A 343 -15.42 15.61 -3.44
C ARG A 343 -16.02 14.23 -3.74
N THR A 344 -17.13 14.22 -4.45
CA THR A 344 -17.83 12.98 -4.89
C THR A 344 -16.94 12.15 -5.83
N GLN A 345 -16.30 12.80 -6.81
CA GLN A 345 -15.39 12.11 -7.74
C GLN A 345 -14.18 11.49 -7.05
N ALA A 346 -13.62 12.15 -6.03
CA ALA A 346 -12.53 11.60 -5.23
C ALA A 346 -12.95 10.30 -4.52
N GLN A 347 -14.10 10.31 -3.88
CA GLN A 347 -14.67 9.14 -3.21
C GLN A 347 -14.94 8.00 -4.19
N GLN A 348 -15.57 8.28 -5.32
CA GLN A 348 -15.84 7.28 -6.36
C GLN A 348 -14.57 6.68 -6.95
N PHE A 349 -13.52 7.50 -7.09
CA PHE A 349 -12.23 6.99 -7.55
C PHE A 349 -11.58 6.08 -6.51
N ALA A 350 -11.55 6.50 -5.22
CA ALA A 350 -10.99 5.72 -4.13
C ALA A 350 -11.70 4.37 -3.96
N GLU A 351 -13.00 4.31 -4.23
CA GLU A 351 -13.80 3.09 -4.13
C GLU A 351 -13.31 1.95 -5.05
N ARG A 352 -12.53 2.24 -6.10
CA ARG A 352 -11.89 1.23 -6.94
C ARG A 352 -10.87 0.39 -6.17
N TYR A 353 -10.33 0.93 -5.08
CA TYR A 353 -9.33 0.33 -4.22
C TYR A 353 -9.92 -0.30 -2.95
N ASN A 354 -11.26 -0.33 -2.82
CA ASN A 354 -11.93 -1.01 -1.72
C ASN A 354 -11.51 -2.49 -1.66
N TRP A 355 -11.14 -2.97 -0.48
CA TRP A 355 -10.67 -4.33 -0.27
C TRP A 355 -11.63 -5.39 -0.79
N ARG A 356 -12.94 -5.16 -0.73
CA ARG A 356 -13.93 -6.08 -1.29
C ARG A 356 -13.73 -6.24 -2.80
N ARG A 357 -13.65 -5.14 -3.54
CA ARG A 357 -13.43 -5.18 -5.00
C ARG A 357 -12.08 -5.79 -5.38
N ILE A 358 -11.05 -5.51 -4.60
CA ILE A 358 -9.73 -6.11 -4.80
C ILE A 358 -9.80 -7.62 -4.56
N ALA A 359 -10.45 -8.06 -3.48
CA ALA A 359 -10.61 -9.48 -3.16
C ALA A 359 -11.50 -10.21 -4.18
N ASP A 360 -12.53 -9.56 -4.76
CA ASP A 360 -13.34 -10.11 -5.86
C ASP A 360 -12.43 -10.53 -7.04
N ARG A 361 -11.48 -9.68 -7.44
CA ARG A 361 -10.53 -9.98 -8.52
C ARG A 361 -9.61 -11.16 -8.19
N TYR A 362 -9.17 -11.29 -6.94
CA TYR A 362 -8.42 -12.47 -6.50
C TYR A 362 -9.29 -13.73 -6.48
N ALA A 363 -10.53 -13.63 -6.00
CA ALA A 363 -11.48 -14.75 -5.98
C ALA A 363 -11.81 -15.28 -7.37
N GLU A 364 -11.93 -14.40 -8.38
CA GLU A 364 -12.06 -14.77 -9.79
C GLU A 364 -10.86 -15.61 -10.28
N ILE A 365 -9.63 -15.19 -9.94
CA ILE A 365 -8.42 -15.94 -10.31
C ILE A 365 -8.43 -17.32 -9.66
N TYR A 366 -8.72 -17.42 -8.37
CA TYR A 366 -8.72 -18.70 -7.65
C TYR A 366 -9.78 -19.64 -8.21
N THR A 367 -11.00 -19.15 -8.45
CA THR A 367 -12.09 -19.92 -9.01
C THR A 367 -11.76 -20.46 -10.40
N ALA A 368 -11.22 -19.60 -11.27
CA ALA A 368 -10.82 -20.01 -12.62
C ALA A 368 -9.74 -21.09 -12.62
N LEU A 369 -8.80 -21.05 -11.66
CA LEU A 369 -7.73 -22.03 -11.54
C LEU A 369 -8.21 -23.35 -10.91
N ALA A 370 -9.13 -23.30 -9.94
CA ALA A 370 -9.69 -24.48 -9.31
C ALA A 370 -10.55 -25.30 -10.31
N ILE A 371 -11.39 -24.63 -11.12
CA ILE A 371 -12.23 -25.29 -12.15
C ILE A 371 -11.39 -26.00 -13.21
N ARG A 372 -10.27 -25.41 -13.67
CA ARG A 372 -9.37 -26.04 -14.65
C ARG A 372 -8.78 -27.39 -14.20
N LYS A 373 -8.88 -27.71 -12.92
CA LYS A 373 -8.33 -28.91 -12.31
C LYS A 373 -9.36 -30.02 -12.05
N SER A 374 -10.66 -29.70 -12.16
CA SER A 374 -11.69 -30.74 -12.13
C SER A 374 -11.59 -31.56 -13.41
N PRO A 375 -11.42 -32.89 -13.32
CA PRO A 375 -11.21 -33.78 -14.47
C PRO A 375 -12.43 -33.79 -15.41
#